data_4928dbbacd81fd9669c66e262291d08b
#
_entry.id   4928dbbacd81fd9669c66e262291d08b
#
_cell.length_a   1.000
_cell.length_b   1.000
_cell.length_c   1.000
_cell.angle_alpha   90.00
_cell.angle_beta   90.00
_cell.angle_gamma   90.00
#
_symmetry.space_group_name_H-M   'P 1'
#
loop_
_entity.id
_entity.type
_entity.pdbx_description
1 polymer ?
#
loop_
_entity_poly.entity_id
_entity_poly.type
_entity_poly.pdbx_seq_one_letter_code
_entity_poly.pdbx_strand_id
1 'polypeptide(L)'
;MLYQFYELQQALLTPLRLQAKAARTFLESPFHPFAGSQLGRTLSAGAEVMERMTRRFGKPVFGLNTTKINGKTVDVTEEIIVEKPFCRLLHFKRAVRRNDPTVLIAAPLSGHYATLLRGTVEALLPHHNVYITDWEDTRMTPLAAGKFDLDGYIGYLREFMSLLGPETHVIAVCQPAVPVLAAVALMASDNDPNQPLTMTLMGGPIDTRVSKTEVTALAEGKDLSWFKDNAVHTVPLYYPGGGRRVYPGFLQLTGFMSMNLNSHVGSHMNFFKHLVAGDGESAAKHRKFYNEYLSVMDIPEEFYLQTVETVFQEHLLPRGMMTWHDPLSDSCMPVRPQDIQHTALLTIEGELDDISARGQTTAAHELCSSLPQRKQFSHFQLDTGHYGIFNGSKWRMQIMPRLRHFIRSFDPGKTAIPPADLKKVPDIAPTRFNRDKHGVVAIRRWLKEERPENYHGVHDPAHNKNLSKPDSPRLKDKEDA
;
A
#
# COMPACT_ATOMS: atom_id res chain seq x y z
N MET A 1 23.57 13.30 -9.85
CA MET A 1 24.24 12.50 -10.90
C MET A 1 23.50 11.21 -11.25
N LEU A 2 23.05 10.37 -10.27
CA LEU A 2 22.41 9.08 -10.56
C LEU A 2 21.12 9.22 -11.39
N TYR A 3 20.27 10.21 -11.10
CA TYR A 3 19.04 10.45 -11.86
C TYR A 3 19.33 10.81 -13.33
N GLN A 4 20.30 11.67 -13.57
CA GLN A 4 20.74 12.02 -14.93
C GLN A 4 21.35 10.82 -15.66
N PHE A 5 22.10 9.98 -14.94
CA PHE A 5 22.64 8.74 -15.50
C PHE A 5 21.53 7.77 -15.91
N TYR A 6 20.51 7.61 -15.07
CA TYR A 6 19.33 6.81 -15.39
C TYR A 6 18.60 7.33 -16.64
N GLU A 7 18.41 8.64 -16.76
CA GLU A 7 17.77 9.23 -17.95
C GLU A 7 18.63 9.02 -19.21
N LEU A 8 19.94 9.16 -19.11
CA LEU A 8 20.86 8.86 -20.21
C LEU A 8 20.77 7.38 -20.63
N GLN A 9 20.77 6.47 -19.66
CA GLN A 9 20.59 5.04 -19.91
C GLN A 9 19.28 4.76 -20.64
N GLN A 10 18.17 5.37 -20.21
CA GLN A 10 16.87 5.23 -20.87
C GLN A 10 16.89 5.77 -22.31
N ALA A 11 17.59 6.88 -22.55
CA ALA A 11 17.76 7.42 -23.89
C ALA A 11 18.56 6.49 -24.80
N LEU A 12 19.66 5.92 -24.28
CA LEU A 12 20.51 4.97 -25.03
C LEU A 12 19.79 3.64 -25.33
N LEU A 13 18.90 3.18 -24.45
CA LEU A 13 18.11 1.97 -24.67
C LEU A 13 16.93 2.17 -25.63
N THR A 14 16.55 3.42 -25.93
CA THR A 14 15.41 3.73 -26.79
C THR A 14 15.53 3.16 -28.21
N PRO A 15 16.67 3.26 -28.93
CA PRO A 15 16.81 2.64 -30.24
C PRO A 15 16.66 1.12 -30.20
N LEU A 16 17.28 0.46 -29.23
CA LEU A 16 17.19 -1.00 -29.04
C LEU A 16 15.72 -1.44 -28.80
N ARG A 17 14.99 -0.70 -27.98
CA ARG A 17 13.57 -0.94 -27.71
C ARG A 17 12.72 -0.79 -28.98
N LEU A 18 12.97 0.26 -29.79
CA LEU A 18 12.25 0.48 -31.04
C LEU A 18 12.53 -0.64 -32.05
N GLN A 19 13.79 -1.09 -32.15
CA GLN A 19 14.16 -2.25 -32.97
C GLN A 19 13.48 -3.53 -32.51
N ALA A 20 13.46 -3.82 -31.21
CA ALA A 20 12.77 -4.97 -30.64
C ALA A 20 11.25 -4.94 -30.95
N LYS A 21 10.62 -3.77 -30.81
CA LYS A 21 9.22 -3.58 -31.17
C LYS A 21 8.96 -3.78 -32.65
N ALA A 22 9.81 -3.21 -33.53
CA ALA A 22 9.68 -3.39 -34.97
C ALA A 22 9.89 -4.85 -35.40
N ALA A 23 10.91 -5.53 -34.85
CA ALA A 23 11.18 -6.94 -35.10
C ALA A 23 9.99 -7.80 -34.67
N ARG A 24 9.42 -7.55 -33.50
CA ARG A 24 8.21 -8.25 -33.03
C ARG A 24 7.05 -8.04 -34.01
N THR A 25 6.73 -6.80 -34.38
CA THR A 25 5.62 -6.50 -35.32
C THR A 25 5.82 -7.18 -36.66
N PHE A 26 7.06 -7.22 -37.17
CA PHE A 26 7.42 -7.90 -38.39
C PHE A 26 7.23 -9.41 -38.30
N LEU A 27 7.74 -10.04 -37.24
CA LEU A 27 7.63 -11.50 -36.99
C LEU A 27 6.19 -11.98 -36.75
N GLU A 28 5.33 -11.13 -36.17
CA GLU A 28 3.90 -11.42 -35.93
C GLU A 28 3.02 -11.12 -37.16
N SER A 29 3.59 -10.50 -38.20
CA SER A 29 2.84 -10.21 -39.42
C SER A 29 2.41 -11.50 -40.11
N PRO A 30 1.11 -11.65 -40.51
CA PRO A 30 0.64 -12.84 -41.19
C PRO A 30 1.31 -13.08 -42.55
N PHE A 31 1.98 -12.07 -43.11
CA PHE A 31 2.73 -12.17 -44.37
C PHE A 31 4.19 -12.62 -44.18
N HIS A 32 4.62 -12.82 -42.93
CA HIS A 32 6.00 -13.25 -42.67
C HIS A 32 6.13 -14.78 -42.84
N PRO A 33 7.17 -15.28 -43.53
CA PRO A 33 7.31 -16.72 -43.84
C PRO A 33 7.36 -17.65 -42.61
N PHE A 34 7.84 -17.12 -41.49
CA PHE A 34 7.90 -17.86 -40.22
C PHE A 34 6.76 -17.52 -39.25
N ALA A 35 5.73 -16.76 -39.71
CA ALA A 35 4.57 -16.47 -38.87
C ALA A 35 3.95 -17.77 -38.36
N GLY A 36 3.74 -17.87 -37.04
CA GLY A 36 3.18 -19.07 -36.42
C GLY A 36 4.14 -20.28 -36.30
N SER A 37 5.33 -20.26 -36.89
CA SER A 37 6.33 -21.32 -36.69
C SER A 37 6.94 -21.20 -35.26
N GLN A 38 7.51 -22.31 -34.77
CA GLN A 38 8.18 -22.31 -33.46
C GLN A 38 9.34 -21.31 -33.42
N LEU A 39 10.11 -21.20 -34.50
CA LEU A 39 11.20 -20.23 -34.62
C LEU A 39 10.67 -18.79 -34.59
N GLY A 40 9.63 -18.49 -35.36
CA GLY A 40 9.00 -17.17 -35.38
C GLY A 40 8.46 -16.76 -34.02
N ARG A 41 7.76 -17.67 -33.31
CA ARG A 41 7.29 -17.42 -31.93
C ARG A 41 8.44 -17.21 -30.95
N THR A 42 9.52 -17.96 -31.05
CA THR A 42 10.70 -17.83 -30.18
C THR A 42 11.36 -16.46 -30.36
N LEU A 43 11.58 -16.02 -31.61
CA LEU A 43 12.18 -14.73 -31.91
C LEU A 43 11.26 -13.57 -31.49
N SER A 44 9.94 -13.68 -31.76
CA SER A 44 8.95 -12.69 -31.32
C SER A 44 8.90 -12.58 -29.79
N ALA A 45 8.91 -13.72 -29.09
CA ALA A 45 8.93 -13.78 -27.62
C ALA A 45 10.20 -13.09 -27.05
N GLY A 46 11.38 -13.36 -27.65
CA GLY A 46 12.62 -12.69 -27.26
C GLY A 46 12.57 -11.17 -27.47
N ALA A 47 12.03 -10.74 -28.61
CA ALA A 47 11.82 -9.32 -28.91
C ALA A 47 10.84 -8.66 -27.93
N GLU A 48 9.74 -9.32 -27.55
CA GLU A 48 8.81 -8.79 -26.55
C GLU A 48 9.46 -8.67 -25.17
N VAL A 49 10.17 -9.70 -24.72
CA VAL A 49 10.88 -9.65 -23.41
C VAL A 49 11.89 -8.51 -23.40
N MET A 50 12.70 -8.36 -24.47
CA MET A 50 13.67 -7.26 -24.61
C MET A 50 13.00 -5.88 -24.58
N GLU A 51 11.91 -5.71 -25.34
CA GLU A 51 11.14 -4.45 -25.37
C GLU A 51 10.64 -4.11 -23.96
N ARG A 52 10.08 -5.09 -23.25
CA ARG A 52 9.52 -4.89 -21.91
C ARG A 52 10.58 -4.63 -20.84
N MET A 53 11.73 -5.29 -20.90
CA MET A 53 12.85 -5.06 -19.97
C MET A 53 13.53 -3.69 -20.14
N THR A 54 13.44 -3.11 -21.32
CA THR A 54 14.05 -1.80 -21.64
C THR A 54 13.02 -0.67 -21.61
N ARG A 55 11.74 -0.97 -21.46
CA ARG A 55 10.64 -0.01 -21.50
C ARG A 55 10.55 0.77 -20.21
N ARG A 56 10.32 2.09 -20.32
CA ARG A 56 9.82 2.90 -19.23
C ARG A 56 8.30 2.81 -19.18
N PHE A 57 7.78 2.41 -18.04
CA PHE A 57 6.34 2.33 -17.82
C PHE A 57 5.87 3.68 -17.26
N GLY A 58 4.83 4.25 -17.85
CA GLY A 58 4.15 5.42 -17.33
C GLY A 58 3.01 5.05 -16.40
N LYS A 59 2.29 6.06 -15.88
CA LYS A 59 1.09 5.86 -15.05
C LYS A 59 0.06 5.04 -15.80
N PRO A 60 -0.36 3.86 -15.28
CA PRO A 60 -1.41 3.07 -15.89
C PRO A 60 -2.77 3.75 -15.72
N VAL A 61 -3.74 3.39 -16.55
CA VAL A 61 -5.14 3.79 -16.36
C VAL A 61 -5.88 2.76 -15.54
N PHE A 62 -6.85 3.17 -14.72
CA PHE A 62 -7.72 2.19 -14.03
C PHE A 62 -8.52 1.35 -15.02
N GLY A 63 -9.12 1.96 -16.03
CA GLY A 63 -9.83 1.25 -17.10
C GLY A 63 -11.02 0.45 -16.61
N LEU A 64 -11.65 0.86 -15.51
CA LEU A 64 -12.82 0.22 -14.90
C LEU A 64 -14.09 0.89 -15.43
N ASN A 65 -14.42 0.63 -16.70
CA ASN A 65 -15.52 1.27 -17.40
C ASN A 65 -16.89 0.63 -17.10
N THR A 66 -16.93 -0.56 -16.51
CA THR A 66 -18.18 -1.25 -16.15
C THR A 66 -18.01 -2.06 -14.87
N THR A 67 -19.13 -2.32 -14.20
CA THR A 67 -19.24 -3.26 -13.07
C THR A 67 -20.52 -4.08 -13.16
N LYS A 68 -20.61 -5.19 -12.41
CA LYS A 68 -21.83 -6.03 -12.36
C LYS A 68 -22.57 -5.80 -11.05
N ILE A 69 -23.81 -5.34 -11.14
CA ILE A 69 -24.70 -5.16 -10.00
C ILE A 69 -25.96 -6.02 -10.20
N ASN A 70 -26.19 -6.96 -9.29
CA ASN A 70 -27.31 -7.92 -9.38
C ASN A 70 -27.41 -8.60 -10.76
N GLY A 71 -26.24 -9.01 -11.30
CA GLY A 71 -26.14 -9.68 -12.59
C GLY A 71 -26.21 -8.76 -13.82
N LYS A 72 -26.54 -7.49 -13.67
CA LYS A 72 -26.60 -6.49 -14.76
C LYS A 72 -25.29 -5.74 -14.88
N THR A 73 -24.83 -5.53 -16.10
CA THR A 73 -23.69 -4.64 -16.38
C THR A 73 -24.13 -3.19 -16.22
N VAL A 74 -23.35 -2.41 -15.47
CA VAL A 74 -23.56 -0.99 -15.19
C VAL A 74 -22.29 -0.24 -15.58
N ASP A 75 -22.44 0.85 -16.30
CA ASP A 75 -21.32 1.72 -16.67
C ASP A 75 -20.71 2.41 -15.46
N VAL A 76 -19.41 2.61 -15.50
CA VAL A 76 -18.62 3.29 -14.49
C VAL A 76 -17.84 4.42 -15.16
N THR A 77 -17.90 5.62 -14.59
CA THR A 77 -17.13 6.78 -15.01
C THR A 77 -16.14 7.17 -13.91
N GLU A 78 -14.90 7.38 -14.27
CA GLU A 78 -13.87 7.92 -13.36
C GLU A 78 -13.97 9.45 -13.34
N GLU A 79 -14.24 10.02 -12.17
CA GLU A 79 -14.39 11.47 -11.96
C GLU A 79 -13.36 11.96 -10.94
N ILE A 80 -12.71 13.09 -11.23
CA ILE A 80 -11.85 13.79 -10.26
C ILE A 80 -12.75 14.68 -9.41
N ILE A 81 -12.83 14.40 -8.11
CA ILE A 81 -13.64 15.18 -7.15
C ILE A 81 -12.84 16.32 -6.55
N VAL A 82 -11.56 16.06 -6.24
CA VAL A 82 -10.62 17.05 -5.73
C VAL A 82 -9.31 16.90 -6.47
N GLU A 83 -8.72 18.02 -6.86
CA GLU A 83 -7.38 18.06 -7.44
C GLU A 83 -6.47 18.90 -6.56
N LYS A 84 -5.42 18.29 -6.03
CA LYS A 84 -4.37 18.92 -5.23
C LYS A 84 -3.02 18.70 -5.88
N PRO A 85 -2.00 19.49 -5.56
CA PRO A 85 -0.68 19.39 -6.20
C PRO A 85 -0.04 18.00 -6.15
N PHE A 86 -0.30 17.23 -5.09
CA PHE A 86 0.31 15.92 -4.87
C PHE A 86 -0.67 14.76 -4.91
N CYS A 87 -1.98 15.02 -4.96
CA CYS A 87 -2.98 13.96 -4.93
C CYS A 87 -4.29 14.41 -5.58
N ARG A 88 -4.93 13.50 -6.31
CA ARG A 88 -6.33 13.63 -6.73
C ARG A 88 -7.20 12.70 -5.89
N LEU A 89 -8.40 13.14 -5.55
CA LEU A 89 -9.44 12.26 -5.05
C LEU A 89 -10.30 11.81 -6.23
N LEU A 90 -10.20 10.54 -6.60
CA LEU A 90 -10.96 9.94 -7.67
C LEU A 90 -12.23 9.27 -7.14
N HIS A 91 -13.32 9.41 -7.89
CA HIS A 91 -14.59 8.72 -7.69
C HIS A 91 -14.92 7.81 -8.87
N PHE A 92 -15.22 6.56 -8.61
CA PHE A 92 -15.72 5.62 -9.62
C PHE A 92 -17.25 5.61 -9.61
N LYS A 93 -17.83 6.57 -10.36
CA LYS A 93 -19.27 6.81 -10.41
C LYS A 93 -19.97 5.76 -11.26
N ARG A 94 -20.88 5.03 -10.65
CA ARG A 94 -21.70 4.02 -11.34
C ARG A 94 -22.96 4.68 -11.91
N ALA A 95 -23.35 4.32 -13.14
CA ALA A 95 -24.57 4.81 -13.82
C ALA A 95 -25.85 4.22 -13.19
N VAL A 96 -25.92 4.17 -11.87
CA VAL A 96 -27.08 3.68 -11.11
C VAL A 96 -27.17 4.41 -9.78
N ARG A 97 -28.38 4.82 -9.39
CA ARG A 97 -28.64 5.42 -8.08
C ARG A 97 -28.87 4.32 -7.05
N ARG A 98 -27.96 4.22 -6.08
CA ARG A 98 -28.04 3.25 -4.97
C ARG A 98 -27.49 3.92 -3.71
N ASN A 99 -28.09 3.57 -2.58
CA ASN A 99 -27.59 3.99 -1.27
C ASN A 99 -26.59 2.93 -0.74
N ASP A 100 -25.49 2.72 -1.48
CA ASP A 100 -24.42 1.83 -1.03
C ASP A 100 -23.43 2.58 -0.13
N PRO A 101 -22.72 1.88 0.79
CA PRO A 101 -21.70 2.47 1.66
C PRO A 101 -20.63 3.24 0.88
N THR A 102 -20.24 4.41 1.37
CA THR A 102 -19.16 5.20 0.79
C THR A 102 -17.82 4.73 1.35
N VAL A 103 -16.91 4.36 0.46
CA VAL A 103 -15.58 3.85 0.81
C VAL A 103 -14.52 4.76 0.24
N LEU A 104 -13.62 5.25 1.12
CA LEU A 104 -12.37 5.91 0.75
C LEU A 104 -11.22 4.92 0.85
N ILE A 105 -10.56 4.64 -0.25
CA ILE A 105 -9.31 3.86 -0.28
C ILE A 105 -8.14 4.83 -0.22
N ALA A 106 -7.36 4.77 0.84
CA ALA A 106 -6.07 5.44 0.94
C ALA A 106 -5.01 4.54 0.27
N ALA A 107 -4.61 4.92 -0.94
CA ALA A 107 -3.56 4.22 -1.68
C ALA A 107 -2.17 4.56 -1.14
N PRO A 108 -1.20 3.64 -1.20
CA PRO A 108 0.16 3.91 -0.75
C PRO A 108 0.85 4.98 -1.60
N LEU A 109 1.64 5.83 -0.94
CA LEU A 109 2.64 6.71 -1.55
C LEU A 109 4.02 6.08 -1.30
N SER A 110 4.27 4.96 -1.94
CA SER A 110 5.45 4.12 -1.74
C SER A 110 6.09 3.67 -3.07
N GLY A 111 5.97 4.49 -4.08
CA GLY A 111 6.57 4.30 -5.39
C GLY A 111 5.64 3.79 -6.48
N HIS A 112 4.66 2.96 -6.18
CA HIS A 112 3.67 2.51 -7.17
C HIS A 112 2.51 3.51 -7.27
N TYR A 113 1.91 3.58 -8.45
CA TYR A 113 0.67 4.35 -8.66
C TYR A 113 -0.54 3.67 -7.99
N ALA A 114 -1.57 4.44 -7.68
CA ALA A 114 -2.82 3.96 -7.09
C ALA A 114 -3.51 2.86 -7.92
N THR A 115 -3.22 2.76 -9.21
CA THR A 115 -3.69 1.70 -10.11
C THR A 115 -3.25 0.30 -9.69
N LEU A 116 -2.22 0.15 -8.84
CA LEU A 116 -1.88 -1.11 -8.18
C LEU A 116 -3.10 -1.69 -7.42
N LEU A 117 -3.97 -0.83 -6.91
CA LEU A 117 -5.21 -1.20 -6.23
C LEU A 117 -6.42 -1.34 -7.17
N ARG A 118 -6.21 -1.42 -8.51
CA ARG A 118 -7.30 -1.63 -9.48
C ARG A 118 -8.17 -2.82 -9.12
N GLY A 119 -7.57 -3.95 -8.74
CA GLY A 119 -8.31 -5.15 -8.33
C GLY A 119 -9.09 -4.98 -7.02
N THR A 120 -8.63 -4.10 -6.14
CA THR A 120 -9.34 -3.71 -4.91
C THR A 120 -10.58 -2.89 -5.25
N VAL A 121 -10.42 -1.85 -6.07
CA VAL A 121 -11.53 -1.01 -6.56
C VAL A 121 -12.56 -1.85 -7.30
N GLU A 122 -12.12 -2.68 -8.27
CA GLU A 122 -12.98 -3.57 -9.06
C GLU A 122 -13.87 -4.47 -8.19
N ALA A 123 -13.30 -5.04 -7.13
CA ALA A 123 -14.03 -5.92 -6.21
C ALA A 123 -15.03 -5.18 -5.32
N LEU A 124 -14.77 -3.92 -4.99
CA LEU A 124 -15.65 -3.09 -4.15
C LEU A 124 -16.80 -2.46 -4.94
N LEU A 125 -16.60 -2.12 -6.21
CA LEU A 125 -17.56 -1.41 -7.06
C LEU A 125 -18.97 -2.02 -7.11
N PRO A 126 -19.20 -3.34 -7.12
CA PRO A 126 -20.54 -3.92 -7.13
C PRO A 126 -21.39 -3.53 -5.90
N HIS A 127 -20.75 -3.17 -4.78
CA HIS A 127 -21.39 -3.06 -3.48
C HIS A 127 -21.16 -1.74 -2.73
N HIS A 128 -20.29 -0.88 -3.24
CA HIS A 128 -19.87 0.35 -2.57
C HIS A 128 -19.78 1.53 -3.54
N ASN A 129 -19.90 2.72 -2.99
CA ASN A 129 -19.57 3.97 -3.65
C ASN A 129 -18.08 4.25 -3.39
N VAL A 130 -17.21 4.10 -4.41
CA VAL A 130 -15.76 3.95 -4.21
C VAL A 130 -15.02 5.22 -4.60
N TYR A 131 -14.24 5.73 -3.66
CA TYR A 131 -13.25 6.80 -3.82
C TYR A 131 -11.86 6.28 -3.54
N ILE A 132 -10.83 6.86 -4.17
CA ILE A 132 -9.43 6.50 -3.95
C ILE A 132 -8.53 7.74 -4.04
N THR A 133 -7.50 7.79 -3.19
CA THR A 133 -6.41 8.75 -3.32
C THR A 133 -5.51 8.34 -4.50
N ASP A 134 -5.34 9.23 -5.46
CA ASP A 134 -4.49 9.02 -6.63
C ASP A 134 -3.32 10.00 -6.59
N TRP A 135 -2.19 9.51 -6.07
CA TRP A 135 -0.98 10.31 -5.85
C TRP A 135 -0.33 10.69 -7.19
N GLU A 136 0.15 11.93 -7.25
CA GLU A 136 0.88 12.44 -8.41
C GLU A 136 2.38 12.13 -8.32
N ASP A 137 2.96 11.84 -9.46
CA ASP A 137 4.40 11.67 -9.60
C ASP A 137 5.11 13.00 -9.29
N THR A 138 5.88 13.06 -8.22
CA THR A 138 6.47 14.30 -7.70
C THR A 138 7.38 15.00 -8.71
N ARG A 139 7.97 14.28 -9.66
CA ARG A 139 8.73 14.92 -10.77
C ARG A 139 7.85 15.77 -11.70
N MET A 140 6.52 15.59 -11.64
CA MET A 140 5.55 16.37 -12.40
C MET A 140 4.96 17.54 -11.61
N THR A 141 5.23 17.63 -10.30
CA THR A 141 4.70 18.68 -9.43
C THR A 141 5.65 19.87 -9.34
N PRO A 142 5.29 21.07 -9.83
CA PRO A 142 6.17 22.25 -9.81
C PRO A 142 6.65 22.63 -8.41
N LEU A 143 7.87 23.22 -8.31
CA LEU A 143 8.42 23.69 -7.02
C LEU A 143 7.51 24.68 -6.30
N ALA A 144 6.77 25.50 -7.02
CA ALA A 144 5.81 26.47 -6.49
C ALA A 144 4.67 25.83 -5.67
N ALA A 145 4.43 24.53 -5.83
CA ALA A 145 3.44 23.79 -5.01
C ALA A 145 3.89 23.60 -3.54
N GLY A 146 5.10 24.02 -3.18
CA GLY A 146 5.65 23.87 -1.86
C GLY A 146 6.16 22.45 -1.57
N LYS A 147 6.46 22.16 -0.31
CA LYS A 147 6.85 20.83 0.18
C LYS A 147 5.63 19.93 0.42
N PHE A 148 5.86 18.63 0.46
CA PHE A 148 4.87 17.65 0.87
C PHE A 148 5.54 16.57 1.70
N ASP A 149 5.09 16.40 2.92
CA ASP A 149 5.61 15.53 3.94
C ASP A 149 4.52 14.61 4.52
N LEU A 150 4.81 13.87 5.58
CA LEU A 150 3.85 13.00 6.24
C LEU A 150 2.70 13.80 6.89
N ASP A 151 2.99 15.00 7.38
CA ASP A 151 1.97 15.89 7.94
C ASP A 151 1.00 16.37 6.85
N GLY A 152 1.52 16.74 5.68
CA GLY A 152 0.71 17.06 4.51
C GLY A 152 -0.17 15.90 4.04
N TYR A 153 0.37 14.66 4.10
CA TYR A 153 -0.39 13.46 3.78
C TYR A 153 -1.57 13.26 4.75
N ILE A 154 -1.32 13.37 6.05
CA ILE A 154 -2.35 13.28 7.10
C ILE A 154 -3.42 14.37 6.91
N GLY A 155 -2.99 15.60 6.61
CA GLY A 155 -3.88 16.72 6.32
C GLY A 155 -4.80 16.45 5.13
N TYR A 156 -4.29 15.91 4.02
CA TYR A 156 -5.10 15.52 2.86
C TYR A 156 -6.13 14.44 3.20
N LEU A 157 -5.75 13.44 3.99
CA LEU A 157 -6.69 12.40 4.42
C LEU A 157 -7.82 12.95 5.29
N ARG A 158 -7.51 13.84 6.24
CA ARG A 158 -8.51 14.52 7.07
C ARG A 158 -9.51 15.30 6.21
N GLU A 159 -8.99 16.08 5.27
CA GLU A 159 -9.81 16.87 4.34
C GLU A 159 -10.72 15.97 3.48
N PHE A 160 -10.18 14.87 2.93
CA PHE A 160 -10.99 13.96 2.11
C PHE A 160 -12.05 13.23 2.92
N MET A 161 -11.76 12.79 4.15
CA MET A 161 -12.76 12.19 5.03
C MET A 161 -13.84 13.22 5.41
N SER A 162 -13.48 14.45 5.74
CA SER A 162 -14.43 15.52 6.05
C SER A 162 -15.31 15.88 4.85
N LEU A 163 -14.74 15.91 3.64
CA LEU A 163 -15.49 16.15 2.40
C LEU A 163 -16.52 15.05 2.11
N LEU A 164 -16.15 13.79 2.35
CA LEU A 164 -17.06 12.66 2.12
C LEU A 164 -18.11 12.48 3.23
N GLY A 165 -17.86 13.07 4.38
CA GLY A 165 -18.80 13.14 5.51
C GLY A 165 -18.79 11.92 6.42
N PRO A 166 -19.64 11.92 7.46
CA PRO A 166 -19.59 11.01 8.59
C PRO A 166 -19.98 9.55 8.26
N GLU A 167 -20.64 9.31 7.13
CA GLU A 167 -21.01 7.95 6.69
C GLU A 167 -19.90 7.27 5.83
N THR A 168 -18.67 7.74 5.95
CA THR A 168 -17.53 7.21 5.20
C THR A 168 -16.88 6.02 5.91
N HIS A 169 -16.43 5.05 5.14
CA HIS A 169 -15.58 3.94 5.56
C HIS A 169 -14.21 4.12 4.92
N VAL A 170 -13.14 4.13 5.72
CA VAL A 170 -11.77 4.27 5.19
C VAL A 170 -11.04 2.93 5.16
N ILE A 171 -10.35 2.66 4.05
CA ILE A 171 -9.49 1.49 3.86
C ILE A 171 -8.08 1.99 3.57
N ALA A 172 -7.13 1.65 4.43
CA ALA A 172 -5.72 1.93 4.25
C ALA A 172 -4.99 0.66 3.82
N VAL A 173 -4.32 0.69 2.67
CA VAL A 173 -3.58 -0.46 2.16
C VAL A 173 -2.08 -0.19 2.27
N CYS A 174 -1.36 -0.98 3.08
CA CYS A 174 0.08 -0.89 3.28
C CYS A 174 0.49 0.39 4.04
N GLN A 175 1.42 1.17 3.52
CA GLN A 175 1.98 2.39 4.11
C GLN A 175 0.94 3.39 4.65
N PRO A 176 -0.23 3.65 4.02
CA PRO A 176 -1.26 4.56 4.56
C PRO A 176 -1.86 4.15 5.90
N ALA A 177 -1.62 2.96 6.40
CA ALA A 177 -2.16 2.55 7.70
C ALA A 177 -1.77 3.51 8.83
N VAL A 178 -0.53 3.99 8.84
CA VAL A 178 -0.04 4.97 9.84
C VAL A 178 -0.73 6.32 9.67
N PRO A 179 -0.67 7.02 8.51
CA PRO A 179 -1.30 8.32 8.36
C PRO A 179 -2.84 8.27 8.44
N VAL A 180 -3.51 7.17 8.06
CA VAL A 180 -4.95 7.01 8.27
C VAL A 180 -5.29 6.88 9.76
N LEU A 181 -4.56 6.04 10.50
CA LEU A 181 -4.76 5.92 11.96
C LEU A 181 -4.51 7.27 12.65
N ALA A 182 -3.46 8.00 12.24
CA ALA A 182 -3.16 9.33 12.76
C ALA A 182 -4.28 10.34 12.44
N ALA A 183 -4.75 10.38 11.19
CA ALA A 183 -5.84 11.27 10.77
C ALA A 183 -7.12 11.02 11.56
N VAL A 184 -7.52 9.74 11.71
CA VAL A 184 -8.71 9.36 12.49
C VAL A 184 -8.53 9.68 13.97
N ALA A 185 -7.33 9.51 14.53
CA ALA A 185 -7.03 9.88 15.91
C ALA A 185 -7.16 11.39 16.15
N LEU A 186 -6.64 12.22 15.24
CA LEU A 186 -6.78 13.67 15.30
C LEU A 186 -8.24 14.11 15.19
N MET A 187 -9.00 13.54 14.23
CA MET A 187 -10.43 13.81 14.13
C MET A 187 -11.19 13.40 15.40
N ALA A 188 -10.78 12.31 16.06
CA ALA A 188 -11.38 11.88 17.32
C ALA A 188 -11.03 12.84 18.47
N SER A 189 -9.78 13.32 18.57
CA SER A 189 -9.34 14.29 19.58
C SER A 189 -10.07 15.64 19.42
N ASP A 190 -10.34 16.05 18.17
CA ASP A 190 -11.07 17.28 17.84
C ASP A 190 -12.60 17.11 17.98
N ASN A 191 -13.11 15.92 18.26
CA ASN A 191 -14.56 15.58 18.19
C ASN A 191 -15.17 15.94 16.84
N ASP A 192 -14.44 15.78 15.74
CA ASP A 192 -14.90 16.06 14.37
C ASP A 192 -16.15 15.21 14.06
N PRO A 193 -17.29 15.80 13.65
CA PRO A 193 -18.49 15.05 13.31
C PRO A 193 -18.33 14.15 12.07
N ASN A 194 -17.29 14.38 11.25
CA ASN A 194 -17.02 13.62 10.04
C ASN A 194 -16.08 12.43 10.25
N GLN A 195 -15.87 12.00 11.51
CA GLN A 195 -15.12 10.78 11.76
C GLN A 195 -15.69 9.60 10.96
N PRO A 196 -14.87 8.77 10.29
CA PRO A 196 -15.39 7.66 9.52
C PRO A 196 -16.05 6.60 10.42
N LEU A 197 -17.06 5.92 9.91
CA LEU A 197 -17.76 4.83 10.62
C LEU A 197 -16.83 3.66 10.90
N THR A 198 -15.98 3.32 9.93
CA THR A 198 -14.99 2.24 10.07
C THR A 198 -13.64 2.62 9.49
N MET A 199 -12.61 2.06 10.07
CA MET A 199 -11.24 2.10 9.57
C MET A 199 -10.73 0.67 9.39
N THR A 200 -10.28 0.35 8.17
CA THR A 200 -9.64 -0.93 7.87
C THR A 200 -8.17 -0.69 7.54
N LEU A 201 -7.27 -1.31 8.29
CA LEU A 201 -5.82 -1.24 8.09
C LEU A 201 -5.32 -2.58 7.55
N MET A 202 -4.68 -2.57 6.39
CA MET A 202 -4.29 -3.79 5.67
C MET A 202 -2.77 -3.80 5.43
N GLY A 203 -2.05 -4.72 6.08
CA GLY A 203 -0.61 -4.92 5.86
C GLY A 203 0.22 -3.65 6.06
N GLY A 204 -0.07 -2.89 7.13
CA GLY A 204 0.55 -1.61 7.39
C GLY A 204 1.50 -1.60 8.58
N PRO A 205 2.56 -0.78 8.55
CA PRO A 205 3.62 -0.77 9.56
C PRO A 205 3.25 0.06 10.80
N ILE A 206 2.20 -0.33 11.54
CA ILE A 206 1.75 0.40 12.73
C ILE A 206 2.79 0.30 13.86
N ASP A 207 3.32 -0.91 14.11
CA ASP A 207 4.44 -1.10 15.01
C ASP A 207 5.47 -2.05 14.39
N THR A 208 6.48 -1.49 13.78
CA THR A 208 7.51 -2.24 13.05
C THR A 208 8.48 -3.00 13.97
N ARG A 209 8.44 -2.76 15.29
CA ARG A 209 9.25 -3.47 16.30
C ARG A 209 8.71 -4.87 16.61
N VAL A 210 7.44 -5.10 16.29
CA VAL A 210 6.75 -6.39 16.57
C VAL A 210 7.39 -7.56 15.83
N SER A 211 7.72 -7.37 14.57
CA SER A 211 8.36 -8.37 13.72
C SER A 211 9.26 -7.67 12.71
N LYS A 212 10.49 -8.21 12.53
CA LYS A 212 11.45 -7.64 11.59
C LYS A 212 11.25 -8.16 10.18
N THR A 213 11.41 -7.26 9.21
CA THR A 213 11.45 -7.53 7.78
C THR A 213 12.75 -6.96 7.20
N GLU A 214 13.06 -7.26 5.94
CA GLU A 214 14.19 -6.64 5.24
C GLU A 214 14.08 -5.10 5.24
N VAL A 215 12.85 -4.57 5.10
CA VAL A 215 12.58 -3.13 5.11
C VAL A 215 12.92 -2.52 6.48
N THR A 216 12.44 -3.13 7.55
CA THR A 216 12.69 -2.63 8.92
C THR A 216 14.17 -2.78 9.30
N ALA A 217 14.81 -3.89 8.91
CA ALA A 217 16.24 -4.10 9.16
C ALA A 217 17.11 -3.06 8.45
N LEU A 218 16.77 -2.71 7.20
CA LEU A 218 17.47 -1.65 6.46
C LEU A 218 17.28 -0.28 7.15
N ALA A 219 16.04 0.05 7.55
CA ALA A 219 15.73 1.33 8.16
C ALA A 219 16.41 1.51 9.53
N GLU A 220 16.45 0.49 10.37
CA GLU A 220 17.12 0.50 11.68
C GLU A 220 18.65 0.45 11.57
N GLY A 221 19.17 -0.18 10.51
CA GLY A 221 20.61 -0.39 10.32
C GLY A 221 21.37 0.81 9.72
N LYS A 222 20.69 1.91 9.38
CA LYS A 222 21.27 3.09 8.74
C LYS A 222 20.74 4.36 9.36
N ASP A 223 21.61 5.37 9.50
CA ASP A 223 21.20 6.70 9.93
C ASP A 223 20.33 7.40 8.87
N LEU A 224 19.49 8.34 9.28
CA LEU A 224 18.64 9.11 8.37
C LEU A 224 19.44 9.85 7.29
N SER A 225 20.64 10.33 7.61
CA SER A 225 21.57 10.94 6.66
C SER A 225 21.96 10.00 5.54
N TRP A 226 22.14 8.69 5.81
CA TRP A 226 22.44 7.72 4.79
C TRP A 226 21.31 7.64 3.74
N PHE A 227 20.05 7.64 4.16
CA PHE A 227 18.91 7.65 3.24
C PHE A 227 18.87 8.91 2.41
N LYS A 228 19.13 10.06 3.04
CA LYS A 228 19.21 11.35 2.35
C LYS A 228 20.30 11.38 1.28
N ASP A 229 21.46 10.84 1.57
CA ASP A 229 22.62 10.92 0.67
C ASP A 229 22.61 9.86 -0.44
N ASN A 230 22.01 8.69 -0.19
CA ASN A 230 22.04 7.56 -1.12
C ASN A 230 20.72 7.34 -1.87
N ALA A 231 19.58 7.68 -1.28
CA ALA A 231 18.27 7.43 -1.89
C ALA A 231 17.66 8.69 -2.52
N VAL A 232 18.01 9.89 -2.03
CA VAL A 232 17.40 11.13 -2.52
C VAL A 232 18.21 11.77 -3.64
N HIS A 233 17.52 12.14 -4.71
CA HIS A 233 18.13 12.76 -5.88
C HIS A 233 17.29 13.93 -6.41
N THR A 234 17.93 14.83 -7.14
CA THR A 234 17.28 16.01 -7.73
C THR A 234 16.66 15.68 -9.08
N VAL A 235 15.39 16.04 -9.26
CA VAL A 235 14.67 15.91 -10.53
C VAL A 235 15.33 16.79 -11.59
N PRO A 236 15.60 16.27 -12.81
CA PRO A 236 16.15 17.05 -13.90
C PRO A 236 15.27 18.24 -14.30
N LEU A 237 15.89 19.36 -14.69
CA LEU A 237 15.21 20.64 -14.93
C LEU A 237 14.19 20.63 -16.08
N TYR A 238 14.23 19.66 -16.96
CA TYR A 238 13.26 19.55 -18.07
C TYR A 238 11.90 18.91 -17.67
N TYR A 239 11.77 18.43 -16.42
CA TYR A 239 10.49 18.03 -15.86
C TYR A 239 9.80 19.23 -15.19
N PRO A 240 8.45 19.24 -15.11
CA PRO A 240 7.72 20.29 -14.38
C PRO A 240 8.19 20.46 -12.92
N GLY A 241 8.55 19.36 -12.24
CA GLY A 241 9.12 19.35 -10.88
C GLY A 241 10.65 19.49 -10.85
N GLY A 242 11.26 20.01 -11.93
CA GLY A 242 12.71 20.18 -12.01
C GLY A 242 13.27 20.94 -10.81
N GLY A 243 14.36 20.44 -10.25
CA GLY A 243 14.97 20.98 -9.02
C GLY A 243 14.43 20.39 -7.71
N ARG A 244 13.26 19.70 -7.70
CA ARG A 244 12.78 19.00 -6.50
C ARG A 244 13.73 17.89 -6.10
N ARG A 245 13.82 17.69 -4.80
CA ARG A 245 14.48 16.52 -4.23
C ARG A 245 13.44 15.42 -4.02
N VAL A 246 13.75 14.23 -4.51
CA VAL A 246 12.81 13.08 -4.50
C VAL A 246 13.55 11.78 -4.19
N TYR A 247 12.83 10.81 -3.66
CA TYR A 247 13.24 9.41 -3.75
C TYR A 247 12.71 8.84 -5.07
N PRO A 248 13.60 8.59 -6.06
CA PRO A 248 13.18 8.23 -7.41
C PRO A 248 12.51 6.86 -7.47
N GLY A 249 11.43 6.75 -8.26
CA GLY A 249 10.70 5.50 -8.44
C GLY A 249 11.56 4.35 -8.95
N PHE A 250 12.55 4.60 -9.81
CA PHE A 250 13.44 3.55 -10.31
C PHE A 250 14.34 2.95 -9.21
N LEU A 251 14.75 3.73 -8.20
CA LEU A 251 15.48 3.20 -7.04
C LEU A 251 14.56 2.36 -6.13
N GLN A 252 13.35 2.84 -5.90
CA GLN A 252 12.33 2.10 -5.14
C GLN A 252 12.06 0.74 -5.79
N LEU A 253 11.86 0.73 -7.12
CA LEU A 253 11.66 -0.50 -7.89
C LEU A 253 12.85 -1.45 -7.76
N THR A 254 14.08 -0.92 -7.82
CA THR A 254 15.30 -1.73 -7.63
C THR A 254 15.30 -2.40 -6.25
N GLY A 255 14.93 -1.66 -5.20
CA GLY A 255 14.77 -2.21 -3.85
C GLY A 255 13.74 -3.33 -3.79
N PHE A 256 12.53 -3.11 -4.31
CA PHE A 256 11.48 -4.14 -4.33
C PHE A 256 11.86 -5.39 -5.13
N MET A 257 12.49 -5.22 -6.28
CA MET A 257 12.93 -6.35 -7.10
C MET A 257 14.07 -7.15 -6.44
N SER A 258 14.98 -6.49 -5.72
CA SER A 258 16.10 -7.15 -5.06
C SER A 258 15.67 -8.10 -3.93
N MET A 259 14.59 -7.77 -3.21
CA MET A 259 14.06 -8.60 -2.13
C MET A 259 13.58 -9.98 -2.63
N ASN A 260 13.10 -10.07 -3.88
CA ASN A 260 12.53 -11.29 -4.47
C ASN A 260 13.08 -11.59 -5.87
N LEU A 261 14.36 -11.32 -6.11
CA LEU A 261 15.00 -11.38 -7.44
C LEU A 261 14.78 -12.73 -8.15
N ASN A 262 14.97 -13.85 -7.46
CA ASN A 262 14.79 -15.18 -8.04
C ASN A 262 13.35 -15.42 -8.53
N SER A 263 12.38 -14.94 -7.80
CA SER A 263 10.97 -15.03 -8.17
C SER A 263 10.67 -14.21 -9.42
N HIS A 264 11.23 -13.00 -9.53
CA HIS A 264 11.07 -12.15 -10.71
C HIS A 264 11.74 -12.75 -11.95
N VAL A 265 12.99 -13.25 -11.83
CA VAL A 265 13.69 -13.95 -12.91
C VAL A 265 12.88 -15.16 -13.38
N GLY A 266 12.43 -16.01 -12.46
CA GLY A 266 11.60 -17.18 -12.77
C GLY A 266 10.29 -16.79 -13.49
N SER A 267 9.65 -15.72 -13.05
CA SER A 267 8.43 -15.19 -13.66
C SER A 267 8.66 -14.72 -15.10
N HIS A 268 9.75 -14.00 -15.40
CA HIS A 268 10.08 -13.56 -16.75
C HIS A 268 10.46 -14.74 -17.66
N MET A 269 11.16 -15.76 -17.14
CA MET A 269 11.43 -16.99 -17.89
C MET A 269 10.15 -17.76 -18.21
N ASN A 270 9.20 -17.85 -17.30
CA ASN A 270 7.91 -18.47 -17.54
C ASN A 270 7.09 -17.67 -18.57
N PHE A 271 7.12 -16.34 -18.50
CA PHE A 271 6.51 -15.49 -19.51
C PHE A 271 7.05 -15.76 -20.92
N PHE A 272 8.37 -15.86 -21.07
CA PHE A 272 8.99 -16.25 -22.34
C PHE A 272 8.46 -17.61 -22.83
N LYS A 273 8.42 -18.63 -21.95
CA LYS A 273 7.91 -19.97 -22.29
C LYS A 273 6.45 -19.93 -22.72
N HIS A 274 5.58 -19.16 -22.02
CA HIS A 274 4.16 -19.00 -22.39
C HIS A 274 4.00 -18.36 -23.78
N LEU A 275 4.83 -17.35 -24.09
CA LEU A 275 4.82 -16.71 -25.41
C LEU A 275 5.21 -17.70 -26.52
N VAL A 276 6.28 -18.48 -26.33
CA VAL A 276 6.74 -19.49 -27.29
C VAL A 276 5.68 -20.60 -27.49
N ALA A 277 5.02 -21.02 -26.40
CA ALA A 277 3.94 -22.01 -26.44
C ALA A 277 2.65 -21.50 -27.05
N GLY A 278 2.49 -20.18 -27.23
CA GLY A 278 1.23 -19.55 -27.66
C GLY A 278 0.16 -19.47 -26.58
N ASP A 279 0.52 -19.63 -25.30
CA ASP A 279 -0.37 -19.44 -24.14
C ASP A 279 -0.61 -17.96 -23.90
N GLY A 280 -1.54 -17.41 -24.67
CA GLY A 280 -1.90 -15.98 -24.63
C GLY A 280 -2.52 -15.54 -23.29
N GLU A 281 -3.23 -16.45 -22.60
CA GLU A 281 -3.89 -16.12 -21.33
C GLU A 281 -2.86 -15.91 -20.21
N SER A 282 -1.93 -16.84 -20.02
CA SER A 282 -0.87 -16.72 -19.03
C SER A 282 0.05 -15.54 -19.33
N ALA A 283 0.38 -15.34 -20.62
CA ALA A 283 1.14 -14.17 -21.05
C ALA A 283 0.41 -12.84 -20.74
N ALA A 284 -0.91 -12.78 -20.95
CA ALA A 284 -1.70 -11.59 -20.63
C ALA A 284 -1.74 -11.30 -19.12
N LYS A 285 -1.87 -12.33 -18.27
CA LYS A 285 -1.79 -12.20 -16.80
C LYS A 285 -0.43 -11.63 -16.36
N HIS A 286 0.66 -12.16 -16.93
CA HIS A 286 2.01 -11.63 -16.65
C HIS A 286 2.15 -10.17 -17.09
N ARG A 287 1.70 -9.82 -18.31
CA ARG A 287 1.74 -8.43 -18.80
C ARG A 287 0.96 -7.49 -17.88
N LYS A 288 -0.26 -7.89 -17.46
CA LYS A 288 -1.11 -7.09 -16.58
C LYS A 288 -0.42 -6.82 -15.25
N PHE A 289 0.17 -7.84 -14.62
CA PHE A 289 0.89 -7.69 -13.36
C PHE A 289 2.12 -6.77 -13.50
N TYR A 290 3.01 -7.06 -14.45
CA TYR A 290 4.25 -6.29 -14.60
C TYR A 290 4.05 -4.89 -15.19
N ASN A 291 2.96 -4.63 -15.91
CA ASN A 291 2.62 -3.26 -16.30
C ASN A 291 2.31 -2.37 -15.08
N GLU A 292 1.73 -2.91 -14.02
CA GLU A 292 1.53 -2.20 -12.76
C GLU A 292 2.82 -2.15 -11.92
N TYR A 293 3.45 -3.31 -11.73
CA TYR A 293 4.60 -3.45 -10.85
C TYR A 293 5.82 -2.63 -11.31
N LEU A 294 6.02 -2.50 -12.63
CA LEU A 294 7.12 -1.71 -13.20
C LEU A 294 6.75 -0.22 -13.38
N SER A 295 5.50 0.15 -13.14
CA SER A 295 5.04 1.53 -13.20
C SER A 295 5.25 2.20 -11.84
N VAL A 296 6.29 3.02 -11.77
CA VAL A 296 6.71 3.67 -10.53
C VAL A 296 6.79 5.19 -10.71
N MET A 297 6.60 5.89 -9.61
CA MET A 297 6.64 7.35 -9.51
C MET A 297 7.65 7.79 -8.46
N ASP A 298 8.13 9.01 -8.60
CA ASP A 298 8.97 9.65 -7.62
C ASP A 298 8.12 10.15 -6.44
N ILE A 299 8.67 10.06 -5.23
CA ILE A 299 8.02 10.58 -4.03
C ILE A 299 8.86 11.72 -3.41
N PRO A 300 8.24 12.69 -2.71
CA PRO A 300 8.97 13.82 -2.12
C PRO A 300 10.02 13.37 -1.10
N GLU A 301 11.18 14.03 -1.05
CA GLU A 301 12.22 13.79 -0.04
C GLU A 301 11.66 13.92 1.37
N GLU A 302 10.90 14.98 1.61
CA GLU A 302 10.36 15.32 2.92
C GLU A 302 9.44 14.21 3.44
N PHE A 303 8.55 13.74 2.60
CA PHE A 303 7.65 12.63 2.92
C PHE A 303 8.42 11.33 3.20
N TYR A 304 9.39 11.03 2.32
CA TYR A 304 10.20 9.81 2.45
C TYR A 304 11.00 9.79 3.75
N LEU A 305 11.77 10.85 4.01
CA LEU A 305 12.64 10.92 5.18
C LEU A 305 11.84 10.98 6.48
N GLN A 306 10.77 11.78 6.55
CA GLN A 306 9.91 11.84 7.72
C GLN A 306 9.23 10.48 7.98
N THR A 307 8.83 9.75 6.92
CA THR A 307 8.27 8.40 7.09
C THR A 307 9.32 7.42 7.64
N VAL A 308 10.54 7.42 7.09
CA VAL A 308 11.63 6.57 7.61
C VAL A 308 11.90 6.85 9.07
N GLU A 309 12.07 8.10 9.44
CA GLU A 309 12.33 8.52 10.82
C GLU A 309 11.16 8.18 11.76
N THR A 310 9.96 8.67 11.44
CA THR A 310 8.79 8.57 12.32
C THR A 310 8.31 7.13 12.52
N VAL A 311 8.27 6.34 11.43
CA VAL A 311 7.65 5.01 11.44
C VAL A 311 8.65 3.91 11.71
N PHE A 312 9.83 3.96 11.06
CA PHE A 312 10.76 2.83 11.04
C PHE A 312 11.96 2.98 11.98
N GLN A 313 12.36 4.20 12.33
CA GLN A 313 13.49 4.44 13.25
C GLN A 313 13.03 4.80 14.65
N GLU A 314 12.22 5.86 14.76
CA GLU A 314 11.77 6.38 16.06
C GLU A 314 10.48 5.74 16.57
N HIS A 315 9.72 5.05 15.69
CA HIS A 315 8.46 4.38 16.04
C HIS A 315 7.51 5.28 16.84
N LEU A 316 7.35 6.55 16.41
CA LEU A 316 6.72 7.58 17.24
C LEU A 316 5.25 7.27 17.55
N LEU A 317 4.49 6.72 16.57
CA LEU A 317 3.07 6.40 16.78
C LEU A 317 2.86 5.35 17.89
N PRO A 318 3.47 4.16 17.84
CA PRO A 318 3.27 3.16 18.89
C PRO A 318 3.93 3.51 20.23
N ARG A 319 4.83 4.49 20.25
CA ARG A 319 5.40 5.05 21.48
C ARG A 319 4.51 6.14 22.10
N GLY A 320 3.44 6.58 21.41
CA GLY A 320 2.60 7.69 21.84
C GLY A 320 3.30 9.06 21.78
N MET A 321 4.33 9.18 20.94
CA MET A 321 5.15 10.37 20.79
C MET A 321 4.94 11.07 19.43
N MET A 322 4.10 10.52 18.56
CA MET A 322 3.82 11.12 17.26
C MET A 322 3.04 12.41 17.43
N THR A 323 3.50 13.46 16.75
CA THR A 323 2.80 14.74 16.61
C THR A 323 2.48 14.98 15.15
N TRP A 324 1.47 15.77 14.89
CA TRP A 324 1.09 16.27 13.58
C TRP A 324 1.18 17.79 13.57
N HIS A 325 1.87 18.36 12.59
CA HIS A 325 1.96 19.78 12.37
C HIS A 325 0.99 20.15 11.24
N ASP A 326 0.00 20.98 11.56
CA ASP A 326 -0.96 21.43 10.55
C ASP A 326 -0.26 22.35 9.55
N PRO A 327 -0.16 21.95 8.26
CA PRO A 327 0.52 22.77 7.25
C PRO A 327 -0.15 24.15 7.01
N LEU A 328 -1.39 24.31 7.46
CA LEU A 328 -2.18 25.53 7.24
C LEU A 328 -2.13 26.50 8.41
N SER A 329 -2.08 26.01 9.65
CA SER A 329 -2.17 26.84 10.86
C SER A 329 -0.89 26.85 11.70
N ASP A 330 0.13 26.10 11.31
CA ASP A 330 1.38 25.91 12.06
C ASP A 330 1.15 25.38 13.50
N SER A 331 -0.02 24.81 13.78
CA SER A 331 -0.34 24.18 15.06
C SER A 331 0.28 22.80 15.16
N CYS A 332 0.75 22.42 16.36
CA CYS A 332 1.28 21.09 16.64
C CYS A 332 0.33 20.33 17.57
N MET A 333 -0.16 19.18 17.12
CA MET A 333 -1.14 18.36 17.84
C MET A 333 -0.58 16.95 18.09
N PRO A 334 -0.70 16.40 19.31
CA PRO A 334 -0.33 15.01 19.56
C PRO A 334 -1.31 14.05 18.87
N VAL A 335 -0.77 13.01 18.24
CA VAL A 335 -1.57 11.92 17.66
C VAL A 335 -1.93 10.92 18.76
N ARG A 336 -3.21 10.82 19.09
CA ARG A 336 -3.73 10.07 20.24
C ARG A 336 -4.74 8.99 19.81
N PRO A 337 -4.28 7.81 19.35
CA PRO A 337 -5.18 6.73 18.93
C PRO A 337 -6.13 6.25 20.03
N GLN A 338 -5.78 6.44 21.30
CA GLN A 338 -6.66 6.16 22.44
C GLN A 338 -7.91 7.05 22.47
N ASP A 339 -7.95 8.17 21.76
CA ASP A 339 -9.14 9.04 21.71
C ASP A 339 -10.21 8.48 20.74
N ILE A 340 -9.85 7.48 19.92
CA ILE A 340 -10.78 6.82 18.98
C ILE A 340 -11.78 5.97 19.76
N GLN A 341 -13.06 6.36 19.74
CA GLN A 341 -14.18 5.64 20.41
C GLN A 341 -15.31 5.30 19.43
N HIS A 342 -15.43 6.02 18.33
CA HIS A 342 -16.57 5.92 17.41
C HIS A 342 -16.25 5.08 16.18
N THR A 343 -15.10 5.22 15.57
CA THR A 343 -14.67 4.50 14.37
C THR A 343 -14.34 3.04 14.70
N ALA A 344 -15.05 2.09 14.09
CA ALA A 344 -14.73 0.67 14.27
C ALA A 344 -13.47 0.29 13.49
N LEU A 345 -12.64 -0.58 14.08
CA LEU A 345 -11.33 -0.98 13.56
C LEU A 345 -11.35 -2.42 13.05
N LEU A 346 -10.89 -2.62 11.82
CA LEU A 346 -10.52 -3.92 11.27
C LEU A 346 -9.05 -3.91 10.86
N THR A 347 -8.27 -4.89 11.31
CA THR A 347 -6.91 -5.13 10.81
C THR A 347 -6.87 -6.38 9.94
N ILE A 348 -6.10 -6.34 8.84
CA ILE A 348 -5.92 -7.47 7.92
C ILE A 348 -4.44 -7.69 7.70
N GLU A 349 -3.96 -8.91 7.95
CA GLU A 349 -2.56 -9.32 7.76
C GLU A 349 -2.48 -10.61 6.94
N GLY A 350 -1.38 -10.78 6.21
CA GLY A 350 -1.06 -12.00 5.48
C GLY A 350 0.01 -12.83 6.19
N GLU A 351 -0.11 -14.16 6.14
CA GLU A 351 0.84 -15.07 6.78
C GLU A 351 2.26 -14.97 6.20
N LEU A 352 2.34 -14.78 4.87
CA LEU A 352 3.59 -14.71 4.13
C LEU A 352 3.94 -13.28 3.72
N ASP A 353 3.48 -12.28 4.50
CA ASP A 353 3.78 -10.88 4.24
C ASP A 353 5.22 -10.57 4.68
N ASP A 354 6.08 -10.33 3.71
CA ASP A 354 7.51 -10.04 3.85
C ASP A 354 7.83 -8.53 3.92
N ILE A 355 6.80 -7.69 3.74
CA ILE A 355 6.91 -6.21 3.79
C ILE A 355 6.41 -5.68 5.12
N SER A 356 5.17 -6.03 5.50
CA SER A 356 4.58 -5.72 6.80
C SER A 356 4.27 -7.02 7.53
N ALA A 357 5.24 -7.47 8.30
CA ALA A 357 5.17 -8.76 8.95
C ALA A 357 4.03 -8.84 9.97
N ARG A 358 3.66 -10.06 10.29
CA ARG A 358 2.59 -10.39 11.23
C ARG A 358 2.73 -9.65 12.55
N GLY A 359 1.64 -9.08 13.03
CA GLY A 359 1.54 -8.32 14.27
C GLY A 359 1.78 -6.83 14.11
N GLN A 360 2.46 -6.39 13.04
CA GLN A 360 2.72 -4.97 12.83
C GLN A 360 1.43 -4.16 12.67
N THR A 361 0.50 -4.61 11.84
CA THR A 361 -0.78 -3.92 11.62
C THR A 361 -1.72 -4.11 12.83
N THR A 362 -1.75 -5.30 13.38
CA THR A 362 -2.61 -5.68 14.51
C THR A 362 -2.30 -4.89 15.78
N ALA A 363 -1.08 -4.35 15.93
CA ALA A 363 -0.69 -3.45 17.02
C ALA A 363 -1.62 -2.23 17.17
N ALA A 364 -2.33 -1.82 16.11
CA ALA A 364 -3.33 -0.75 16.16
C ALA A 364 -4.41 -0.97 17.23
N HIS A 365 -4.74 -2.22 17.55
CA HIS A 365 -5.74 -2.55 18.58
C HIS A 365 -5.30 -2.15 20.00
N GLU A 366 -4.01 -2.24 20.28
CA GLU A 366 -3.45 -1.79 21.56
C GLU A 366 -3.45 -0.27 21.66
N LEU A 367 -3.15 0.41 20.55
CA LEU A 367 -3.12 1.87 20.50
C LEU A 367 -4.52 2.47 20.65
N CYS A 368 -5.53 1.87 20.02
CA CYS A 368 -6.93 2.28 20.13
C CYS A 368 -7.56 1.77 21.45
N SER A 369 -6.93 2.06 22.59
CA SER A 369 -7.22 1.47 23.89
C SER A 369 -8.62 1.78 24.43
N SER A 370 -9.23 2.90 24.05
CA SER A 370 -10.59 3.29 24.46
C SER A 370 -11.68 2.76 23.53
N LEU A 371 -11.31 2.15 22.39
CA LEU A 371 -12.28 1.63 21.44
C LEU A 371 -12.97 0.38 22.03
N PRO A 372 -14.32 0.36 22.11
CA PRO A 372 -15.04 -0.81 22.64
C PRO A 372 -14.74 -2.08 21.86
N GLN A 373 -14.63 -3.23 22.54
CA GLN A 373 -14.33 -4.52 21.94
C GLN A 373 -15.25 -4.89 20.77
N ARG A 374 -16.55 -4.59 20.87
CA ARG A 374 -17.53 -4.83 19.79
C ARG A 374 -17.24 -4.08 18.49
N LYS A 375 -16.30 -3.13 18.52
CA LYS A 375 -15.83 -2.34 17.38
C LYS A 375 -14.41 -2.72 16.91
N GLN A 376 -13.81 -3.77 17.48
CA GLN A 376 -12.44 -4.20 17.15
C GLN A 376 -12.45 -5.59 16.51
N PHE A 377 -11.91 -5.68 15.30
CA PHE A 377 -11.88 -6.91 14.50
C PHE A 377 -10.52 -7.10 13.87
N SER A 378 -10.10 -8.35 13.69
CA SER A 378 -8.92 -8.68 12.89
C SER A 378 -9.18 -9.86 11.98
N HIS A 379 -8.41 -9.91 10.90
CA HIS A 379 -8.39 -11.03 9.98
C HIS A 379 -6.94 -11.36 9.62
N PHE A 380 -6.57 -12.62 9.82
CA PHE A 380 -5.29 -13.17 9.40
C PHE A 380 -5.51 -14.13 8.24
N GLN A 381 -4.89 -13.84 7.09
CA GLN A 381 -5.07 -14.61 5.87
C GLN A 381 -3.91 -15.59 5.66
N LEU A 382 -4.20 -16.89 5.74
CA LEU A 382 -3.20 -17.96 5.53
C LEU A 382 -2.70 -18.00 4.08
N ASP A 383 -1.47 -18.49 3.90
CA ASP A 383 -0.76 -18.67 2.62
C ASP A 383 -0.81 -17.43 1.73
N THR A 384 -0.71 -16.23 2.27
CA THR A 384 -0.88 -14.98 1.53
C THR A 384 0.23 -14.01 1.87
N GLY A 385 0.97 -13.59 0.83
CA GLY A 385 1.94 -12.52 0.90
C GLY A 385 1.28 -11.15 0.77
N HIS A 386 2.09 -10.09 0.87
CA HIS A 386 1.66 -8.70 0.94
C HIS A 386 0.62 -8.32 -0.12
N TYR A 387 0.91 -8.55 -1.40
CA TYR A 387 -0.02 -8.19 -2.49
C TYR A 387 -1.30 -9.02 -2.50
N GLY A 388 -1.27 -10.22 -1.93
CA GLY A 388 -2.40 -11.14 -1.91
C GLY A 388 -3.53 -10.72 -0.96
N ILE A 389 -3.26 -9.85 0.02
CA ILE A 389 -4.28 -9.37 0.97
C ILE A 389 -5.20 -8.32 0.35
N PHE A 390 -4.80 -7.64 -0.71
CA PHE A 390 -5.62 -6.61 -1.39
C PHE A 390 -5.81 -6.84 -2.88
N ASN A 391 -5.24 -7.92 -3.46
CA ASN A 391 -5.39 -8.25 -4.88
C ASN A 391 -5.43 -9.78 -5.09
N GLY A 392 -5.90 -10.19 -6.27
CA GLY A 392 -5.92 -11.60 -6.67
C GLY A 392 -7.12 -12.40 -6.16
N SER A 393 -6.99 -13.74 -6.19
CA SER A 393 -8.10 -14.65 -5.87
C SER A 393 -8.46 -14.66 -4.40
N LYS A 394 -7.46 -14.70 -3.50
CA LYS A 394 -7.69 -14.70 -2.05
C LYS A 394 -8.36 -13.41 -1.58
N TRP A 395 -7.91 -12.26 -2.10
CA TRP A 395 -8.63 -11.01 -1.90
C TRP A 395 -10.10 -11.11 -2.29
N ARG A 396 -10.40 -11.48 -3.54
CA ARG A 396 -11.78 -11.50 -4.04
C ARG A 396 -12.68 -12.52 -3.34
N MET A 397 -12.12 -13.70 -3.03
CA MET A 397 -12.95 -14.84 -2.56
C MET A 397 -13.03 -14.94 -1.05
N GLN A 398 -12.05 -14.43 -0.31
CA GLN A 398 -11.94 -14.65 1.13
C GLN A 398 -11.93 -13.36 1.93
N ILE A 399 -11.16 -12.35 1.54
CA ILE A 399 -10.96 -11.13 2.32
C ILE A 399 -12.07 -10.11 2.04
N MET A 400 -12.33 -9.80 0.75
CA MET A 400 -13.33 -8.81 0.36
C MET A 400 -14.74 -9.11 0.91
N PRO A 401 -15.25 -10.36 0.91
CA PRO A 401 -16.54 -10.66 1.52
C PRO A 401 -16.60 -10.33 3.03
N ARG A 402 -15.52 -10.55 3.76
CA ARG A 402 -15.41 -10.19 5.19
C ARG A 402 -15.38 -8.69 5.41
N LEU A 403 -14.57 -7.99 4.61
CA LEU A 403 -14.51 -6.55 4.62
C LEU A 403 -15.88 -5.92 4.31
N ARG A 404 -16.58 -6.41 3.28
CA ARG A 404 -17.94 -5.99 2.95
C ARG A 404 -18.91 -6.21 4.12
N HIS A 405 -18.84 -7.37 4.76
CA HIS A 405 -19.67 -7.65 5.93
C HIS A 405 -19.36 -6.69 7.08
N PHE A 406 -18.08 -6.45 7.37
CA PHE A 406 -17.65 -5.50 8.39
C PHE A 406 -18.17 -4.09 8.10
N ILE A 407 -17.98 -3.56 6.90
CA ILE A 407 -18.47 -2.23 6.50
C ILE A 407 -19.98 -2.14 6.73
N ARG A 408 -20.76 -3.10 6.21
CA ARG A 408 -22.21 -3.09 6.32
C ARG A 408 -22.73 -3.24 7.76
N SER A 409 -21.97 -3.86 8.64
CA SER A 409 -22.34 -3.98 10.06
C SER A 409 -22.32 -2.65 10.80
N PHE A 410 -21.62 -1.65 10.27
CA PHE A 410 -21.46 -0.31 10.83
C PHE A 410 -22.08 0.79 9.96
N ASP A 411 -22.81 0.44 8.93
CA ASP A 411 -23.49 1.38 8.03
C ASP A 411 -25.03 1.16 8.07
N PRO A 412 -25.70 1.65 9.11
CA PRO A 412 -27.14 1.49 9.28
C PRO A 412 -27.90 2.24 8.18
N GLY A 413 -28.97 1.63 7.68
CA GLY A 413 -29.82 2.23 6.67
C GLY A 413 -29.38 2.03 5.22
N LYS A 414 -28.21 1.42 4.98
CA LYS A 414 -27.77 1.04 3.62
C LYS A 414 -28.39 -0.29 3.19
N THR A 415 -28.33 -0.56 1.87
CA THR A 415 -28.96 -1.76 1.27
C THR A 415 -28.50 -3.03 1.98
N ALA A 416 -29.44 -3.78 2.56
CA ALA A 416 -29.13 -5.06 3.21
C ALA A 416 -28.42 -6.02 2.24
N ILE A 417 -27.50 -6.83 2.76
CA ILE A 417 -26.86 -7.90 1.98
C ILE A 417 -27.95 -8.92 1.64
N PRO A 418 -28.17 -9.24 0.35
CA PRO A 418 -29.12 -10.27 -0.01
C PRO A 418 -28.85 -11.61 0.70
N PRO A 419 -29.86 -12.37 1.17
CA PRO A 419 -29.66 -13.62 1.87
C PRO A 419 -28.80 -14.65 1.11
N ALA A 420 -28.82 -14.62 -0.22
CA ALA A 420 -28.00 -15.46 -1.08
C ALA A 420 -26.50 -15.16 -0.95
N ASP A 421 -26.14 -13.90 -0.70
CA ASP A 421 -24.74 -13.50 -0.51
C ASP A 421 -24.24 -13.83 0.91
N LEU A 422 -25.14 -13.84 1.90
CA LEU A 422 -24.81 -14.25 3.27
C LEU A 422 -24.41 -15.72 3.37
N LYS A 423 -25.01 -16.60 2.53
CA LYS A 423 -24.66 -18.03 2.48
C LYS A 423 -23.28 -18.32 1.89
N LYS A 424 -22.71 -17.39 1.14
CA LYS A 424 -21.38 -17.51 0.52
C LYS A 424 -20.26 -16.89 1.37
N VAL A 425 -20.61 -16.13 2.39
CA VAL A 425 -19.63 -15.64 3.36
C VAL A 425 -19.28 -16.83 4.24
N PRO A 426 -18.03 -17.32 4.25
CA PRO A 426 -17.63 -18.38 5.17
C PRO A 426 -17.98 -17.95 6.59
N ASP A 427 -18.46 -18.91 7.39
CA ASP A 427 -18.91 -18.73 8.78
C ASP A 427 -17.73 -18.44 9.74
N ILE A 428 -16.84 -17.57 9.30
CA ILE A 428 -15.72 -17.10 10.10
C ILE A 428 -16.08 -15.66 10.49
N ALA A 429 -16.74 -15.56 11.65
CA ALA A 429 -16.84 -14.29 12.32
C ALA A 429 -15.44 -13.64 12.36
N PRO A 430 -15.33 -12.32 12.11
CA PRO A 430 -14.06 -11.62 12.32
C PRO A 430 -13.57 -11.98 13.72
N THR A 431 -12.30 -12.35 13.83
CA THR A 431 -11.73 -12.68 15.13
C THR A 431 -11.88 -11.46 16.01
N ARG A 432 -12.78 -11.53 16.99
CA ARG A 432 -12.92 -10.45 17.96
C ARG A 432 -11.76 -10.54 18.92
N PHE A 433 -11.04 -9.46 19.09
CA PHE A 433 -10.12 -9.35 20.21
C PHE A 433 -10.94 -9.21 21.49
N ASN A 434 -10.82 -10.18 22.36
CA ASN A 434 -11.54 -10.18 23.61
C ASN A 434 -10.82 -9.28 24.61
N ARG A 435 -11.37 -8.08 24.84
CA ARG A 435 -10.98 -7.14 25.91
C ARG A 435 -11.90 -7.29 27.12
N ASP A 436 -12.23 -8.50 27.52
CA ASP A 436 -12.81 -8.72 28.84
C ASP A 436 -11.81 -8.32 29.94
N LYS A 437 -12.04 -8.70 31.21
CA LYS A 437 -11.17 -8.35 32.36
C LYS A 437 -9.65 -8.56 32.11
N HIS A 438 -9.26 -9.18 30.99
CA HIS A 438 -7.90 -9.50 30.58
C HIS A 438 -7.49 -8.86 29.23
N GLY A 439 -8.16 -7.83 28.77
CA GLY A 439 -8.17 -7.27 27.43
C GLY A 439 -6.85 -7.19 26.68
N VAL A 440 -5.85 -6.56 27.24
CA VAL A 440 -4.48 -6.50 26.67
C VAL A 440 -3.80 -7.88 26.70
N VAL A 441 -4.19 -8.74 27.64
CA VAL A 441 -3.64 -10.10 27.80
C VAL A 441 -4.08 -11.03 26.66
N ALA A 442 -5.30 -10.87 26.12
CA ALA A 442 -5.78 -11.73 25.03
C ALA A 442 -5.07 -11.43 23.70
N ILE A 443 -4.83 -10.16 23.37
CA ILE A 443 -4.01 -9.78 22.21
C ILE A 443 -2.56 -10.27 22.38
N ARG A 444 -1.99 -10.08 23.57
CA ARG A 444 -0.64 -10.58 23.89
C ARG A 444 -0.54 -12.09 23.84
N ARG A 445 -1.57 -12.82 24.31
CA ARG A 445 -1.63 -14.28 24.27
C ARG A 445 -1.77 -14.77 22.84
N TRP A 446 -2.64 -14.15 22.03
CA TRP A 446 -2.77 -14.45 20.61
C TRP A 446 -1.47 -14.16 19.85
N LEU A 447 -0.86 -13.01 20.06
CA LEU A 447 0.43 -12.65 19.49
C LEU A 447 1.56 -13.59 19.97
N LYS A 448 1.48 -14.18 21.18
CA LYS A 448 2.43 -15.19 21.68
C LYS A 448 2.23 -16.57 21.08
N GLU A 449 0.99 -17.03 20.95
CA GLU A 449 0.68 -18.38 20.51
C GLU A 449 0.84 -18.57 18.99
N GLU A 450 0.66 -17.49 18.24
CA GLU A 450 0.64 -17.54 16.77
C GLU A 450 1.75 -16.71 16.09
N ARG A 451 2.67 -16.13 16.83
CA ARG A 451 3.71 -15.24 16.33
C ARG A 451 5.06 -15.94 16.13
N PRO A 452 5.96 -15.36 15.32
CA PRO A 452 7.37 -15.75 15.28
C PRO A 452 8.02 -15.63 16.66
N GLU A 453 9.02 -16.48 16.95
CA GLU A 453 9.72 -16.54 18.22
C GLU A 453 10.33 -15.21 18.70
N ASN A 454 10.47 -14.23 17.82
CA ASN A 454 11.12 -12.93 18.06
C ASN A 454 10.16 -11.77 18.32
N TYR A 455 8.89 -12.03 18.69
CA TYR A 455 7.95 -10.94 18.98
C TYR A 455 8.29 -10.24 20.30
N HIS A 456 8.52 -8.96 20.20
CA HIS A 456 8.78 -8.06 21.34
C HIS A 456 7.76 -6.90 21.32
N GLY A 457 6.51 -7.19 21.68
CA GLY A 457 5.44 -6.17 21.71
C GLY A 457 5.77 -4.99 22.63
N VAL A 458 5.40 -3.80 22.18
CA VAL A 458 5.71 -2.51 22.82
C VAL A 458 5.20 -2.41 24.25
N HIS A 459 4.11 -3.10 24.54
CA HIS A 459 3.43 -3.04 25.83
C HIS A 459 3.64 -4.29 26.69
N ASP A 460 4.65 -5.12 26.36
CA ASP A 460 5.06 -6.21 27.24
C ASP A 460 5.97 -5.65 28.35
N PRO A 461 5.54 -5.60 29.63
CA PRO A 461 6.36 -5.08 30.72
C PRO A 461 7.66 -5.86 30.91
N ALA A 462 7.74 -7.13 30.50
CA ALA A 462 8.94 -7.94 30.57
C ALA A 462 9.96 -7.51 29.51
N HIS A 463 9.49 -7.04 28.36
CA HIS A 463 10.35 -6.57 27.29
C HIS A 463 10.99 -5.20 27.63
N ASN A 464 10.22 -4.27 28.20
CA ASN A 464 10.74 -2.96 28.62
C ASN A 464 11.86 -3.07 29.68
N LYS A 465 11.92 -4.15 30.46
CA LYS A 465 13.02 -4.39 31.42
C LYS A 465 14.31 -4.80 30.72
N ASN A 466 14.24 -5.43 29.55
CA ASN A 466 15.42 -5.88 28.81
C ASN A 466 16.00 -4.79 27.88
N LEU A 467 15.19 -3.79 27.48
CA LEU A 467 15.67 -2.64 26.71
C LEU A 467 16.43 -1.61 27.54
N SER A 468 16.34 -1.69 28.88
CA SER A 468 17.03 -0.75 29.79
C SER A 468 18.47 -1.14 30.18
N LYS A 469 19.00 -2.24 29.62
CA LYS A 469 20.41 -2.60 29.78
C LYS A 469 21.08 -2.57 28.40
N PRO A 470 21.83 -1.53 28.06
CA PRO A 470 22.79 -1.64 26.99
C PRO A 470 23.85 -2.67 27.43
N ASP A 471 24.03 -3.72 26.67
CA ASP A 471 25.24 -4.55 26.73
C ASP A 471 26.40 -3.66 26.33
N SER A 472 27.01 -3.02 27.33
CA SER A 472 28.34 -2.50 27.20
C SER A 472 29.29 -3.69 27.15
N PRO A 473 30.10 -3.85 26.10
CA PRO A 473 31.18 -4.82 26.11
C PRO A 473 32.15 -4.40 27.23
N ARG A 474 32.30 -5.26 28.23
CA ARG A 474 33.38 -5.15 29.19
C ARG A 474 34.69 -5.23 28.40
N LEU A 475 35.38 -4.11 28.30
CA LEU A 475 36.80 -4.08 28.03
C LEU A 475 37.47 -4.96 29.11
N LYS A 476 38.00 -6.09 28.72
CA LYS A 476 38.92 -6.87 29.51
C LYS A 476 40.24 -6.09 29.50
N ASP A 477 40.54 -5.52 30.62
CA ASP A 477 41.89 -5.06 30.93
C ASP A 477 42.85 -6.23 30.69
N LYS A 478 43.78 -6.02 29.79
CA LYS A 478 45.03 -6.79 29.72
C LYS A 478 46.03 -5.93 30.49
N GLU A 479 46.18 -6.25 31.73
CA GLU A 479 47.44 -6.09 32.43
C GLU A 479 48.07 -7.49 32.58
N ASP A 480 49.38 -7.48 32.46
CA ASP A 480 50.36 -8.53 32.73
C ASP A 480 50.69 -9.56 31.57
N ALA A 481 51.74 -9.24 30.81
CA ALA A 481 53.10 -9.79 30.77
C ALA A 481 53.85 -9.26 29.53
#